data_2d841b2461604eb926466ec211c90272
#
_entry.id   2d841b2461604eb926466ec211c90272
#
_cell.length_a   1.000
_cell.length_b   1.000
_cell.length_c   1.000
_cell.angle_alpha   90.00
_cell.angle_beta   90.00
_cell.angle_gamma   90.00
#
_symmetry.space_group_name_H-M   'P 1'
#
loop_
_entity.id
_entity.type
_entity.pdbx_description
1 polymer ?
#
loop_
_entity_poly.entity_id
_entity_poly.type
_entity_poly.pdbx_seq_one_letter_code
_entity_poly.pdbx_strand_id
1 'polypeptide(L)'
;QHEPSRREAAVRHAASAPAAFRRFQVGSADALAGDLAALQAALGDFHRTHYVARRMQLWLQGPQSLEALGELAARFAAGLAAGEAPPPAPPLRLGEFTALQLAVSSQPALWRCPLIALSDNVTLLREFLLDEAPGSLMAGLRQRRLAGDVALNWLYQDRHLGWLALVFASDRPEEVDRQITHWLQALQQTTPEQQLHYYQLSRRRFQALSPLDQLRQRAFGFAPGAPPAGFADFCAALQAAPSVSLACQTVSPGESVATQGFSLPLSRWRRRPESDPALGFAFYPQAAGDLVAKCPEKAAPLLHLPSPGEPPRLLLRPPFYCSPDQAEGLARGEQLRPQLAALRHAGGHGEWHLFDGSWQLTLQLPEPGRRPEAILQAILRQLALPVASLTPPPESIAIRHLIAQLPERLGTSGHQKGWLAALAGGSAEDAQWIARQLSLITAPVNPPMPAPAPCRRGVERLVYPGGDTALLVFIPLPDGASLAALRLLA
;
A
#
# COMPACT_ATOMS: atom_id res chain seq x y z
N GLN A 1 5.69 20.62 -10.27
CA GLN A 1 4.93 19.85 -11.28
C GLN A 1 4.60 18.48 -10.70
N HIS A 2 3.37 18.00 -10.94
CA HIS A 2 2.89 16.73 -10.36
C HIS A 2 3.52 15.53 -11.09
N GLU A 3 4.50 14.88 -10.45
CA GLU A 3 5.30 13.81 -11.06
C GLU A 3 4.48 12.59 -11.56
N PRO A 4 3.46 12.08 -10.84
CA PRO A 4 2.63 11.00 -11.37
C PRO A 4 1.97 11.32 -12.71
N SER A 5 1.45 12.53 -12.89
CA SER A 5 0.82 12.96 -14.14
C SER A 5 1.80 13.05 -15.31
N ARG A 6 3.08 13.40 -15.03
CA ARG A 6 4.14 13.40 -16.05
C ARG A 6 4.42 11.98 -16.55
N ARG A 7 4.45 11.01 -15.63
CA ARG A 7 4.66 9.59 -15.97
C ARG A 7 3.51 9.03 -16.79
N GLU A 8 2.27 9.33 -16.41
CA GLU A 8 1.10 8.95 -17.23
C GLU A 8 1.13 9.60 -18.63
N ALA A 9 1.49 10.87 -18.72
CA ALA A 9 1.63 11.54 -20.02
C ALA A 9 2.71 10.87 -20.89
N ALA A 10 3.83 10.45 -20.31
CA ALA A 10 4.87 9.70 -21.01
C ALA A 10 4.36 8.33 -21.50
N VAL A 11 3.58 7.60 -20.68
CA VAL A 11 2.95 6.33 -21.09
C VAL A 11 1.98 6.54 -22.25
N ARG A 12 1.14 7.57 -22.20
CA ARG A 12 0.20 7.90 -23.26
C ARG A 12 0.91 8.29 -24.55
N HIS A 13 2.04 8.99 -24.44
CA HIS A 13 2.90 9.30 -25.58
C HIS A 13 3.50 8.01 -26.18
N ALA A 14 4.02 7.10 -25.36
CA ALA A 14 4.61 5.84 -25.78
C ALA A 14 3.63 4.87 -26.45
N ALA A 15 2.33 5.01 -26.18
CA ALA A 15 1.25 4.26 -26.81
C ALA A 15 0.69 4.96 -28.07
N SER A 16 1.32 6.03 -28.55
CA SER A 16 0.79 6.85 -29.66
C SER A 16 -0.70 7.17 -29.50
N ALA A 17 -1.12 7.46 -28.27
CA ALA A 17 -2.52 7.73 -27.95
C ALA A 17 -3.05 8.95 -28.74
N PRO A 18 -4.37 9.03 -29.00
CA PRO A 18 -4.97 10.19 -29.68
C PRO A 18 -4.63 11.49 -28.97
N ALA A 19 -4.47 12.57 -29.71
CA ALA A 19 -4.05 13.88 -29.21
C ALA A 19 -4.89 14.36 -28.01
N ALA A 20 -6.21 14.16 -28.07
CA ALA A 20 -7.11 14.50 -26.96
C ALA A 20 -6.82 13.71 -25.69
N PHE A 21 -6.44 12.44 -25.80
CA PHE A 21 -6.12 11.58 -24.67
C PHE A 21 -4.69 11.79 -24.13
N ARG A 22 -3.78 12.30 -24.95
CA ARG A 22 -2.41 12.65 -24.56
C ARG A 22 -2.31 13.96 -23.78
N ARG A 23 -3.37 14.76 -23.78
CA ARG A 23 -3.39 16.04 -23.07
C ARG A 23 -3.15 15.84 -21.58
N PHE A 24 -2.41 16.80 -21.00
CA PHE A 24 -2.18 16.81 -19.56
C PHE A 24 -3.48 17.13 -18.82
N GLN A 25 -3.85 16.29 -17.85
CA GLN A 25 -5.15 16.37 -17.20
C GLN A 25 -5.24 17.40 -16.09
N VAL A 26 -4.09 17.72 -15.45
CA VAL A 26 -4.06 18.63 -14.29
C VAL A 26 -3.97 20.09 -14.70
N GLY A 27 -3.43 20.37 -15.90
CA GLY A 27 -3.18 21.72 -16.36
C GLY A 27 -1.98 22.41 -15.68
N SER A 28 -1.71 23.64 -16.08
CA SER A 28 -0.70 24.50 -15.47
C SER A 28 -1.20 25.94 -15.45
N ALA A 29 -0.62 26.79 -14.62
CA ALA A 29 -0.94 28.20 -14.58
C ALA A 29 -0.72 28.88 -15.97
N ASP A 30 0.35 28.46 -16.65
CA ASP A 30 0.68 28.99 -18.00
C ASP A 30 -0.36 28.59 -19.04
N ALA A 31 -0.91 27.36 -18.94
CA ALA A 31 -1.98 26.90 -19.84
C ALA A 31 -3.32 27.61 -19.60
N LEU A 32 -3.49 28.20 -18.42
CA LEU A 32 -4.66 28.99 -18.03
C LEU A 32 -4.37 30.52 -18.06
N ALA A 33 -3.18 30.90 -18.47
CA ALA A 33 -2.82 32.31 -18.62
C ALA A 33 -3.61 32.94 -19.79
N GLY A 34 -4.23 34.08 -19.51
CA GLY A 34 -5.02 34.78 -20.52
C GLY A 34 -6.04 35.73 -19.89
N ASP A 35 -7.05 36.10 -20.66
CA ASP A 35 -8.17 36.91 -20.15
C ASP A 35 -8.98 36.13 -19.12
N LEU A 36 -8.96 36.63 -17.89
CA LEU A 36 -9.69 36.00 -16.76
C LEU A 36 -11.20 35.95 -16.99
N ALA A 37 -11.78 36.97 -17.65
CA ALA A 37 -13.21 37.01 -17.93
C ALA A 37 -13.59 35.95 -18.99
N ALA A 38 -12.79 35.77 -20.02
CA ALA A 38 -12.96 34.71 -21.00
C ALA A 38 -12.79 33.31 -20.40
N LEU A 39 -11.81 33.11 -19.50
CA LEU A 39 -11.63 31.87 -18.78
C LEU A 39 -12.82 31.55 -17.87
N GLN A 40 -13.32 32.53 -17.13
CA GLN A 40 -14.49 32.37 -16.26
C GLN A 40 -15.75 32.03 -17.06
N ALA A 41 -15.96 32.69 -18.22
CA ALA A 41 -17.07 32.37 -19.12
C ALA A 41 -16.95 30.93 -19.64
N ALA A 42 -15.76 30.50 -20.12
CA ALA A 42 -15.52 29.15 -20.60
C ALA A 42 -15.74 28.08 -19.49
N LEU A 43 -15.30 28.34 -18.26
CA LEU A 43 -15.57 27.47 -17.12
C LEU A 43 -17.05 27.37 -16.79
N GLY A 44 -17.80 28.50 -16.86
CA GLY A 44 -19.24 28.52 -16.69
C GLY A 44 -19.96 27.71 -17.77
N ASP A 45 -19.55 27.83 -19.03
CA ASP A 45 -20.09 27.05 -20.13
C ASP A 45 -19.79 25.57 -19.99
N PHE A 46 -18.57 25.23 -19.62
CA PHE A 46 -18.16 23.85 -19.35
C PHE A 46 -19.00 23.25 -18.22
N HIS A 47 -19.17 23.98 -17.11
CA HIS A 47 -19.98 23.53 -15.99
C HIS A 47 -21.42 23.29 -16.40
N ARG A 48 -22.07 24.25 -17.10
CA ARG A 48 -23.45 24.08 -17.58
C ARG A 48 -23.63 22.90 -18.52
N THR A 49 -22.64 22.64 -19.37
CA THR A 49 -22.70 21.57 -20.37
C THR A 49 -22.41 20.19 -19.80
N HIS A 50 -21.48 20.10 -18.85
CA HIS A 50 -20.92 18.82 -18.42
C HIS A 50 -21.36 18.38 -17.02
N TYR A 51 -21.74 19.31 -16.13
CA TYR A 51 -22.21 18.98 -14.77
C TYR A 51 -23.73 18.84 -14.74
N VAL A 52 -24.23 17.88 -15.50
CA VAL A 52 -25.65 17.58 -15.65
C VAL A 52 -25.95 16.14 -15.25
N ALA A 53 -27.15 15.85 -14.75
CA ALA A 53 -27.51 14.55 -14.18
C ALA A 53 -27.24 13.38 -15.13
N ARG A 54 -27.51 13.53 -16.44
CA ARG A 54 -27.31 12.50 -17.46
C ARG A 54 -25.83 12.15 -17.74
N ARG A 55 -24.90 12.92 -17.19
CA ARG A 55 -23.45 12.69 -17.31
C ARG A 55 -22.83 12.21 -15.99
N MET A 56 -23.63 12.07 -14.93
CA MET A 56 -23.16 11.69 -13.59
C MET A 56 -23.57 10.27 -13.26
N GLN A 57 -22.73 9.61 -12.51
CA GLN A 57 -23.00 8.32 -11.89
C GLN A 57 -22.86 8.52 -10.37
N LEU A 58 -23.96 8.28 -9.64
CA LEU A 58 -23.99 8.37 -8.19
C LEU A 58 -23.84 6.99 -7.57
N TRP A 59 -22.86 6.86 -6.69
CA TRP A 59 -22.64 5.66 -5.88
C TRP A 59 -22.98 5.98 -4.43
N LEU A 60 -23.91 5.21 -3.84
CA LEU A 60 -24.32 5.32 -2.45
C LEU A 60 -24.09 3.98 -1.74
N GLN A 61 -23.59 4.05 -0.52
CA GLN A 61 -23.44 2.91 0.37
C GLN A 61 -23.69 3.36 1.80
N GLY A 62 -24.55 2.66 2.53
CA GLY A 62 -24.88 2.96 3.91
C GLY A 62 -25.68 1.84 4.56
N PRO A 63 -25.94 1.93 5.87
CA PRO A 63 -26.74 0.95 6.61
C PRO A 63 -28.26 1.11 6.39
N GLN A 64 -28.68 2.15 5.64
CA GLN A 64 -30.08 2.45 5.37
C GLN A 64 -30.69 1.42 4.41
N SER A 65 -32.03 1.32 4.39
CA SER A 65 -32.75 0.55 3.39
C SER A 65 -32.53 1.08 1.97
N LEU A 66 -32.72 0.25 0.95
CA LEU A 66 -32.63 0.67 -0.45
C LEU A 66 -33.59 1.79 -0.79
N GLU A 67 -34.79 1.82 -0.18
CA GLU A 67 -35.76 2.90 -0.34
C GLU A 67 -35.22 4.23 0.21
N ALA A 68 -34.67 4.22 1.44
CA ALA A 68 -34.08 5.43 2.03
C ALA A 68 -32.85 5.92 1.25
N LEU A 69 -32.02 5.02 0.72
CA LEU A 69 -30.92 5.39 -0.17
C LEU A 69 -31.45 5.95 -1.50
N GLY A 70 -32.56 5.40 -2.01
CA GLY A 70 -33.26 5.90 -3.20
C GLY A 70 -33.79 7.31 -3.01
N GLU A 71 -34.39 7.61 -1.86
CA GLU A 71 -34.85 8.97 -1.50
C GLU A 71 -33.70 9.97 -1.40
N LEU A 72 -32.56 9.55 -0.82
CA LEU A 72 -31.33 10.36 -0.78
C LEU A 72 -30.82 10.66 -2.18
N ALA A 73 -30.80 9.65 -3.04
CA ALA A 73 -30.40 9.80 -4.45
C ALA A 73 -31.34 10.76 -5.20
N ALA A 74 -32.65 10.63 -5.01
CA ALA A 74 -33.65 11.48 -5.63
C ALA A 74 -33.50 12.94 -5.19
N ARG A 75 -33.30 13.19 -3.88
CA ARG A 75 -33.05 14.54 -3.34
C ARG A 75 -31.78 15.17 -3.92
N PHE A 76 -30.71 14.40 -4.04
CA PHE A 76 -29.47 14.87 -4.67
C PHE A 76 -29.69 15.19 -6.15
N ALA A 77 -30.36 14.30 -6.88
CA ALA A 77 -30.63 14.46 -8.30
C ALA A 77 -31.54 15.66 -8.62
N ALA A 78 -32.49 15.99 -7.72
CA ALA A 78 -33.38 17.12 -7.90
C ALA A 78 -32.64 18.48 -7.95
N GLY A 79 -31.43 18.56 -7.37
CA GLY A 79 -30.57 19.75 -7.45
C GLY A 79 -29.74 19.87 -8.73
N LEU A 80 -29.78 18.86 -9.62
CA LEU A 80 -28.97 18.81 -10.83
C LEU A 80 -29.81 19.14 -12.07
N ALA A 81 -29.23 19.91 -13.00
CA ALA A 81 -29.82 20.10 -14.32
C ALA A 81 -29.90 18.74 -15.04
N ALA A 82 -31.03 18.45 -15.71
CA ALA A 82 -31.23 17.20 -16.43
C ALA A 82 -30.17 17.01 -17.54
N GLY A 83 -29.95 18.00 -18.36
CA GLY A 83 -28.99 18.04 -19.46
C GLY A 83 -29.21 16.98 -20.54
N GLU A 84 -28.30 16.93 -21.49
CA GLU A 84 -28.28 15.91 -22.52
C GLU A 84 -27.32 14.76 -22.18
N ALA A 85 -27.67 13.55 -22.59
CA ALA A 85 -26.77 12.41 -22.50
C ALA A 85 -25.56 12.66 -23.40
N PRO A 86 -24.32 12.33 -22.96
CA PRO A 86 -23.16 12.44 -23.83
C PRO A 86 -23.33 11.46 -25.00
N PRO A 87 -22.83 11.83 -26.19
CA PRO A 87 -22.71 10.86 -27.26
C PRO A 87 -21.83 9.69 -26.80
N PRO A 88 -22.04 8.48 -27.33
CA PRO A 88 -21.17 7.35 -27.02
C PRO A 88 -19.72 7.75 -27.28
N ALA A 89 -18.86 7.55 -26.27
CA ALA A 89 -17.44 7.79 -26.45
C ALA A 89 -16.90 6.85 -27.55
N PRO A 90 -16.12 7.36 -28.52
CA PRO A 90 -15.46 6.48 -29.48
C PRO A 90 -14.52 5.53 -28.72
N PRO A 91 -14.37 4.27 -29.17
CA PRO A 91 -13.45 3.34 -28.54
C PRO A 91 -12.03 3.91 -28.58
N LEU A 92 -11.30 3.75 -27.47
CA LEU A 92 -9.90 4.16 -27.41
C LEU A 92 -9.09 3.35 -28.43
N ARG A 93 -8.45 4.04 -29.36
CA ARG A 93 -7.52 3.46 -30.32
C ARG A 93 -6.12 3.92 -29.96
N LEU A 94 -5.27 2.99 -29.57
CA LEU A 94 -3.85 3.22 -29.36
C LEU A 94 -3.09 2.84 -30.63
N GLY A 95 -1.98 3.52 -30.89
CA GLY A 95 -1.10 3.23 -32.01
C GLY A 95 -0.04 2.19 -31.68
N GLU A 96 1.18 2.39 -32.14
CA GLU A 96 2.30 1.52 -31.80
C GLU A 96 2.67 1.68 -30.33
N PHE A 97 2.99 0.55 -29.69
CA PHE A 97 3.47 0.49 -28.31
C PHE A 97 4.99 0.50 -28.32
N THR A 98 5.58 1.48 -27.68
CA THR A 98 7.03 1.64 -27.60
C THR A 98 7.54 1.50 -26.16
N ALA A 99 8.80 1.04 -26.04
CA ALA A 99 9.51 1.07 -24.79
C ALA A 99 10.30 2.39 -24.69
N LEU A 100 9.97 3.21 -23.70
CA LEU A 100 10.61 4.51 -23.50
C LEU A 100 11.26 4.60 -22.11
N GLN A 101 12.20 5.50 -22.01
CA GLN A 101 12.85 5.92 -20.79
C GLN A 101 12.53 7.38 -20.52
N LEU A 102 12.06 7.69 -19.33
CA LEU A 102 11.82 9.04 -18.84
C LEU A 102 12.90 9.43 -17.85
N ALA A 103 13.61 10.51 -18.11
CA ALA A 103 14.55 11.05 -17.14
C ALA A 103 13.79 11.72 -15.99
N VAL A 104 14.07 11.27 -14.77
CA VAL A 104 13.49 11.77 -13.52
C VAL A 104 14.57 12.20 -12.54
N SER A 105 14.27 13.15 -11.65
CA SER A 105 15.19 13.61 -10.61
C SER A 105 15.18 12.71 -9.37
N SER A 106 14.09 11.98 -9.13
CA SER A 106 13.89 11.14 -7.96
C SER A 106 12.87 10.06 -8.24
N GLN A 107 12.76 9.09 -7.31
CA GLN A 107 11.76 8.02 -7.34
C GLN A 107 11.76 7.22 -8.66
N PRO A 108 12.83 6.50 -8.98
CA PRO A 108 12.88 5.65 -10.15
C PRO A 108 11.77 4.61 -10.10
N ALA A 109 11.24 4.23 -11.28
CA ALA A 109 10.16 3.28 -11.38
C ALA A 109 10.14 2.57 -12.74
N LEU A 110 9.56 1.37 -12.75
CA LEU A 110 9.12 0.70 -13.96
C LEU A 110 7.59 0.77 -14.06
N TRP A 111 7.09 1.21 -15.21
CA TRP A 111 5.68 1.09 -15.59
C TRP A 111 5.55 0.07 -16.70
N ARG A 112 4.77 -0.98 -16.48
CA ARG A 112 4.38 -1.93 -17.49
C ARG A 112 2.88 -1.81 -17.71
N CYS A 113 2.47 -1.41 -18.94
CA CYS A 113 1.11 -0.98 -19.20
C CYS A 113 0.48 -1.81 -20.34
N PRO A 114 -0.02 -3.02 -20.06
CA PRO A 114 -0.70 -3.87 -21.03
C PRO A 114 -2.11 -3.37 -21.33
N LEU A 115 -2.51 -3.49 -22.60
CA LEU A 115 -3.89 -3.29 -23.05
C LEU A 115 -4.56 -4.66 -23.18
N ILE A 116 -5.62 -4.88 -22.43
CA ILE A 116 -6.30 -6.19 -22.32
C ILE A 116 -7.80 -6.08 -22.57
N ALA A 117 -8.44 -7.19 -22.90
CA ALA A 117 -9.89 -7.29 -22.73
C ALA A 117 -10.25 -7.18 -21.24
N LEU A 118 -11.36 -6.48 -20.96
CA LEU A 118 -11.81 -6.33 -19.57
C LEU A 118 -12.16 -7.71 -18.98
N SER A 119 -11.70 -7.96 -17.78
CA SER A 119 -11.87 -9.25 -17.09
C SER A 119 -11.93 -9.07 -15.57
N ASP A 120 -12.80 -9.83 -14.91
CA ASP A 120 -12.88 -9.91 -13.45
C ASP A 120 -11.60 -10.48 -12.82
N ASN A 121 -10.79 -11.20 -13.61
CA ASN A 121 -9.51 -11.75 -13.17
C ASN A 121 -8.46 -10.67 -12.82
N VAL A 122 -8.68 -9.41 -13.18
CA VAL A 122 -7.79 -8.30 -12.77
C VAL A 122 -7.74 -8.13 -11.25
N THR A 123 -8.86 -8.36 -10.54
CA THR A 123 -8.88 -8.30 -9.08
C THR A 123 -8.09 -9.44 -8.44
N LEU A 124 -8.13 -10.62 -9.05
CA LEU A 124 -7.31 -11.76 -8.62
C LEU A 124 -5.82 -11.51 -8.92
N LEU A 125 -5.49 -11.03 -10.13
CA LEU A 125 -4.11 -10.61 -10.47
C LEU A 125 -3.56 -9.61 -9.48
N ARG A 126 -4.37 -8.62 -9.08
CA ARG A 126 -4.00 -7.61 -8.08
C ARG A 126 -3.67 -8.24 -6.73
N GLU A 127 -4.40 -9.27 -6.30
CA GLU A 127 -4.13 -9.93 -5.03
C GLU A 127 -2.80 -10.69 -5.06
N PHE A 128 -2.49 -11.40 -6.16
CA PHE A 128 -1.17 -12.02 -6.37
C PHE A 128 -0.04 -10.99 -6.46
N LEU A 129 -0.29 -9.85 -7.12
CA LEU A 129 0.71 -8.80 -7.30
C LEU A 129 1.07 -8.09 -5.99
N LEU A 130 0.07 -7.85 -5.14
CA LEU A 130 0.22 -7.17 -3.85
C LEU A 130 0.61 -8.14 -2.72
N ASP A 131 0.75 -9.42 -3.01
CA ASP A 131 1.22 -10.37 -2.02
C ASP A 131 2.71 -10.17 -1.71
N GLU A 132 3.03 -10.19 -0.43
CA GLU A 132 4.38 -9.98 0.10
C GLU A 132 4.89 -11.20 0.88
N ALA A 133 4.09 -12.27 0.94
CA ALA A 133 4.46 -13.50 1.64
C ALA A 133 5.66 -14.20 0.96
N PRO A 134 6.42 -15.04 1.69
CA PRO A 134 7.52 -15.80 1.11
C PRO A 134 7.08 -16.57 -0.15
N GLY A 135 7.88 -16.47 -1.20
CA GLY A 135 7.56 -17.06 -2.52
C GLY A 135 6.73 -16.15 -3.44
N SER A 136 6.23 -15.02 -2.98
CA SER A 136 5.57 -14.01 -3.83
C SER A 136 6.57 -13.22 -4.68
N LEU A 137 6.05 -12.54 -5.72
CA LEU A 137 6.87 -11.64 -6.55
C LEU A 137 7.53 -10.55 -5.70
N MET A 138 6.77 -9.86 -4.86
CA MET A 138 7.30 -8.73 -4.09
C MET A 138 8.29 -9.15 -3.02
N ALA A 139 8.10 -10.30 -2.35
CA ALA A 139 9.08 -10.83 -1.42
C ALA A 139 10.42 -11.12 -2.13
N GLY A 140 10.37 -11.75 -3.30
CA GLY A 140 11.56 -12.04 -4.10
C GLY A 140 12.27 -10.80 -4.62
N LEU A 141 11.52 -9.80 -5.12
CA LEU A 141 12.07 -8.54 -5.60
C LEU A 141 12.77 -7.75 -4.48
N ARG A 142 12.15 -7.67 -3.28
CA ARG A 142 12.76 -7.01 -2.12
C ARG A 142 14.01 -7.74 -1.64
N GLN A 143 13.97 -9.07 -1.55
CA GLN A 143 15.13 -9.85 -1.14
C GLN A 143 16.35 -9.60 -2.03
N ARG A 144 16.14 -9.42 -3.34
CA ARG A 144 17.18 -9.07 -4.31
C ARG A 144 17.40 -7.56 -4.45
N ARG A 145 16.70 -6.73 -3.69
CA ARG A 145 16.76 -5.26 -3.78
C ARG A 145 16.44 -4.74 -5.20
N LEU A 146 15.50 -5.39 -5.89
CA LEU A 146 15.07 -5.00 -7.24
C LEU A 146 13.92 -4.01 -7.24
N ALA A 147 12.97 -4.15 -6.32
CA ALA A 147 11.86 -3.20 -6.16
C ALA A 147 11.43 -3.13 -4.69
N GLY A 148 11.03 -1.93 -4.26
CA GLY A 148 10.54 -1.68 -2.90
C GLY A 148 9.02 -1.79 -2.78
N ASP A 149 8.27 -1.39 -3.80
CA ASP A 149 6.82 -1.31 -3.76
C ASP A 149 6.20 -1.53 -5.14
N VAL A 150 4.89 -1.84 -5.16
CA VAL A 150 4.13 -2.05 -6.39
C VAL A 150 2.72 -1.50 -6.27
N ALA A 151 2.20 -0.96 -7.38
CA ALA A 151 0.80 -0.56 -7.52
C ALA A 151 0.22 -1.09 -8.83
N LEU A 152 -1.09 -1.36 -8.84
CA LEU A 152 -1.88 -1.66 -10.03
C LEU A 152 -2.95 -0.58 -10.19
N ASN A 153 -2.91 0.11 -11.32
CA ASN A 153 -3.82 1.20 -11.63
C ASN A 153 -4.49 1.01 -12.99
N TRP A 154 -5.67 1.59 -13.16
CA TRP A 154 -6.29 1.76 -14.47
C TRP A 154 -5.83 3.07 -15.09
N LEU A 155 -5.26 3.01 -16.30
CA LEU A 155 -5.02 4.19 -17.14
C LEU A 155 -6.26 4.55 -17.97
N TYR A 156 -7.02 3.53 -18.33
CA TYR A 156 -8.28 3.63 -19.04
C TYR A 156 -9.09 2.35 -18.85
N GLN A 157 -10.41 2.48 -18.81
CA GLN A 157 -11.34 1.36 -18.75
C GLN A 157 -12.63 1.75 -19.45
N ASP A 158 -13.12 0.87 -20.33
CA ASP A 158 -14.47 0.93 -20.88
C ASP A 158 -15.17 -0.43 -20.72
N ARG A 159 -16.23 -0.70 -21.48
CA ARG A 159 -17.01 -1.96 -21.40
C ARG A 159 -16.25 -3.18 -21.92
N HIS A 160 -15.22 -3.00 -22.72
CA HIS A 160 -14.54 -4.06 -23.47
C HIS A 160 -13.05 -4.12 -23.19
N LEU A 161 -12.43 -2.98 -23.01
CA LEU A 161 -10.99 -2.82 -22.89
C LEU A 161 -10.60 -2.22 -21.55
N GLY A 162 -9.47 -2.71 -21.05
CA GLY A 162 -8.78 -2.15 -19.89
C GLY A 162 -7.32 -1.88 -20.23
N TRP A 163 -6.85 -0.67 -19.94
CA TRP A 163 -5.42 -0.35 -20.02
C TRP A 163 -4.89 -0.24 -18.59
N LEU A 164 -4.12 -1.25 -18.19
CA LEU A 164 -3.55 -1.35 -16.85
C LEU A 164 -2.20 -0.65 -16.78
N ALA A 165 -1.79 -0.26 -15.59
CA ALA A 165 -0.41 0.09 -15.25
C ALA A 165 0.02 -0.69 -14.01
N LEU A 166 0.99 -1.58 -14.19
CA LEU A 166 1.76 -2.20 -13.12
C LEU A 166 2.97 -1.30 -12.87
N VAL A 167 3.02 -0.68 -11.70
CA VAL A 167 4.03 0.34 -11.36
C VAL A 167 4.90 -0.20 -10.22
N PHE A 168 6.19 -0.38 -10.48
CA PHE A 168 7.16 -0.85 -9.52
C PHE A 168 8.13 0.28 -9.14
N ALA A 169 8.28 0.54 -7.86
CA ALA A 169 9.33 1.44 -7.35
C ALA A 169 10.68 0.72 -7.46
N SER A 170 11.49 1.08 -8.46
CA SER A 170 12.74 0.39 -8.79
C SER A 170 13.70 1.27 -9.57
N ASP A 171 14.98 1.19 -9.21
CA ASP A 171 16.10 1.74 -9.97
C ASP A 171 16.69 0.73 -10.97
N ARG A 172 16.19 -0.52 -10.98
CA ARG A 172 16.60 -1.65 -11.82
C ARG A 172 15.45 -2.16 -12.70
N PRO A 173 14.89 -1.33 -13.59
CA PRO A 173 13.67 -1.65 -14.33
C PRO A 173 13.81 -2.85 -15.26
N GLU A 174 14.99 -3.13 -15.79
CA GLU A 174 15.23 -4.25 -16.71
C GLU A 174 15.09 -5.60 -16.01
N GLU A 175 15.67 -5.73 -14.81
CA GLU A 175 15.57 -6.94 -14.01
C GLU A 175 14.14 -7.18 -13.54
N VAL A 176 13.46 -6.11 -13.09
CA VAL A 176 12.05 -6.21 -12.67
C VAL A 176 11.17 -6.65 -13.83
N ASP A 177 11.32 -6.09 -15.03
CA ASP A 177 10.53 -6.45 -16.21
C ASP A 177 10.70 -7.94 -16.60
N ARG A 178 11.91 -8.48 -16.48
CA ARG A 178 12.16 -9.92 -16.67
C ARG A 178 11.45 -10.77 -15.62
N GLN A 179 11.54 -10.37 -14.34
CA GLN A 179 10.89 -11.12 -13.25
C GLN A 179 9.36 -11.08 -13.37
N ILE A 180 8.76 -9.99 -13.84
CA ILE A 180 7.33 -9.93 -14.16
C ILE A 180 6.96 -10.98 -15.21
N THR A 181 7.78 -11.13 -16.25
CA THR A 181 7.54 -12.12 -17.30
C THR A 181 7.56 -13.55 -16.75
N HIS A 182 8.56 -13.90 -15.94
CA HIS A 182 8.64 -15.21 -15.28
C HIS A 182 7.48 -15.42 -14.29
N TRP A 183 7.08 -14.38 -13.58
CA TRP A 183 5.96 -14.44 -12.64
C TRP A 183 4.63 -14.69 -13.37
N LEU A 184 4.37 -14.03 -14.50
CA LEU A 184 3.18 -14.28 -15.31
C LEU A 184 3.13 -15.71 -15.83
N GLN A 185 4.29 -16.30 -16.19
CA GLN A 185 4.40 -17.72 -16.55
C GLN A 185 4.09 -18.64 -15.37
N ALA A 186 4.59 -18.30 -14.18
CA ALA A 186 4.29 -19.07 -12.97
C ALA A 186 2.81 -19.00 -12.58
N LEU A 187 2.15 -17.83 -12.75
CA LEU A 187 0.72 -17.69 -12.51
C LEU A 187 -0.17 -18.57 -13.40
N GLN A 188 0.27 -18.85 -14.64
CA GLN A 188 -0.44 -19.78 -15.53
C GLN A 188 -0.46 -21.22 -15.00
N GLN A 189 0.46 -21.54 -14.11
CA GLN A 189 0.58 -22.88 -13.49
C GLN A 189 -0.11 -22.97 -12.12
N THR A 190 -0.76 -21.91 -11.65
CA THR A 190 -1.48 -21.93 -10.37
C THR A 190 -2.65 -22.90 -10.39
N THR A 191 -2.80 -23.64 -9.29
CA THR A 191 -3.90 -24.60 -9.15
C THR A 191 -5.23 -23.88 -8.87
N PRO A 192 -6.39 -24.50 -9.17
CA PRO A 192 -7.70 -23.96 -8.80
C PRO A 192 -7.82 -23.66 -7.29
N GLU A 193 -7.19 -24.47 -6.44
CA GLU A 193 -7.15 -24.27 -4.99
C GLU A 193 -6.40 -22.99 -4.62
N GLN A 194 -5.24 -22.74 -5.24
CA GLN A 194 -4.48 -21.52 -5.05
C GLN A 194 -5.27 -20.29 -5.52
N GLN A 195 -5.86 -20.36 -6.71
CA GLN A 195 -6.69 -19.27 -7.24
C GLN A 195 -7.88 -18.95 -6.32
N LEU A 196 -8.57 -19.97 -5.82
CA LEU A 196 -9.67 -19.81 -4.87
C LEU A 196 -9.21 -19.20 -3.55
N HIS A 197 -8.04 -19.63 -3.05
CA HIS A 197 -7.45 -19.08 -1.84
C HIS A 197 -7.19 -17.57 -1.95
N TYR A 198 -6.52 -17.12 -3.01
CA TYR A 198 -6.26 -15.69 -3.25
C TYR A 198 -7.55 -14.90 -3.50
N TYR A 199 -8.53 -15.49 -4.17
CA TYR A 199 -9.85 -14.89 -4.32
C TYR A 199 -10.55 -14.69 -2.96
N GLN A 200 -10.48 -15.65 -2.07
CA GLN A 200 -11.01 -15.51 -0.71
C GLN A 200 -10.27 -14.43 0.09
N LEU A 201 -8.95 -14.32 -0.07
CA LEU A 201 -8.17 -13.23 0.53
C LEU A 201 -8.61 -11.87 0.01
N SER A 202 -8.82 -11.72 -1.29
CA SER A 202 -9.29 -10.45 -1.88
C SER A 202 -10.66 -10.05 -1.32
N ARG A 203 -11.58 -11.01 -1.13
CA ARG A 203 -12.88 -10.77 -0.50
C ARG A 203 -12.76 -10.36 0.95
N ARG A 204 -11.94 -11.05 1.76
CA ARG A 204 -11.71 -10.69 3.16
C ARG A 204 -11.12 -9.29 3.29
N ARG A 205 -10.11 -8.98 2.46
CA ARG A 205 -9.51 -7.64 2.41
C ARG A 205 -10.55 -6.58 2.07
N PHE A 206 -11.38 -6.83 1.06
CA PHE A 206 -12.44 -5.90 0.67
C PHE A 206 -13.46 -5.70 1.80
N GLN A 207 -13.87 -6.76 2.50
CA GLN A 207 -14.81 -6.69 3.62
C GLN A 207 -14.24 -5.93 4.82
N ALA A 208 -12.92 -5.99 5.04
CA ALA A 208 -12.23 -5.28 6.12
C ALA A 208 -12.02 -3.78 5.84
N LEU A 209 -12.23 -3.32 4.60
CA LEU A 209 -12.12 -1.90 4.26
C LEU A 209 -13.22 -1.07 4.92
N SER A 210 -12.91 0.20 5.14
CA SER A 210 -13.93 1.18 5.52
C SER A 210 -15.06 1.24 4.48
N PRO A 211 -16.31 1.60 4.85
CA PRO A 211 -17.41 1.71 3.89
C PRO A 211 -17.09 2.62 2.69
N LEU A 212 -16.36 3.71 2.93
CA LEU A 212 -15.93 4.63 1.87
C LEU A 212 -14.94 3.97 0.90
N ASP A 213 -13.98 3.21 1.43
CA ASP A 213 -12.99 2.54 0.60
C ASP A 213 -13.59 1.35 -0.17
N GLN A 214 -14.57 0.64 0.40
CA GLN A 214 -15.36 -0.34 -0.31
C GLN A 214 -16.10 0.30 -1.49
N LEU A 215 -16.74 1.46 -1.25
CA LEU A 215 -17.44 2.20 -2.29
C LEU A 215 -16.50 2.64 -3.41
N ARG A 216 -15.33 3.17 -3.07
CA ARG A 216 -14.27 3.53 -4.03
C ARG A 216 -13.82 2.33 -4.85
N GLN A 217 -13.59 1.18 -4.22
CA GLN A 217 -13.18 -0.01 -4.96
C GLN A 217 -14.26 -0.52 -5.93
N ARG A 218 -15.55 -0.41 -5.55
CA ARG A 218 -16.66 -0.70 -6.47
C ARG A 218 -16.68 0.27 -7.65
N ALA A 219 -16.57 1.56 -7.38
CA ALA A 219 -16.61 2.59 -8.41
C ALA A 219 -15.43 2.50 -9.40
N PHE A 220 -14.24 2.08 -8.92
CA PHE A 220 -13.02 2.00 -9.73
C PHE A 220 -12.73 0.60 -10.30
N GLY A 221 -13.65 -0.36 -10.15
CA GLY A 221 -13.51 -1.69 -10.76
C GLY A 221 -12.49 -2.61 -10.09
N PHE A 222 -12.22 -2.41 -8.79
CA PHE A 222 -11.34 -3.29 -8.00
C PHE A 222 -12.05 -4.09 -6.92
N ALA A 223 -13.38 -4.00 -6.82
CA ALA A 223 -14.15 -4.87 -5.95
C ALA A 223 -14.08 -6.32 -6.45
N PRO A 224 -13.95 -7.32 -5.56
CA PRO A 224 -13.96 -8.72 -5.98
C PRO A 224 -15.27 -9.07 -6.70
N GLY A 225 -15.15 -9.59 -7.91
CA GLY A 225 -16.27 -10.05 -8.73
C GLY A 225 -16.66 -11.51 -8.46
N ALA A 226 -16.96 -12.24 -9.51
CA ALA A 226 -17.23 -13.68 -9.48
C ALA A 226 -15.97 -14.50 -9.09
N PRO A 227 -16.13 -15.76 -8.64
CA PRO A 227 -14.99 -16.66 -8.47
C PRO A 227 -14.17 -16.78 -9.75
N PRO A 228 -12.85 -17.00 -9.63
CA PRO A 228 -11.96 -17.00 -10.79
C PRO A 228 -12.35 -18.12 -11.79
N ALA A 229 -12.38 -17.75 -13.05
CA ALA A 229 -12.53 -18.67 -14.17
C ALA A 229 -11.56 -18.27 -15.28
N GLY A 230 -10.86 -19.25 -15.89
CA GLY A 230 -9.93 -18.97 -16.99
C GLY A 230 -8.73 -18.08 -16.61
N PHE A 231 -8.27 -18.13 -15.35
CA PHE A 231 -7.19 -17.28 -14.88
C PHE A 231 -5.86 -17.56 -15.59
N ALA A 232 -5.57 -18.82 -15.92
CA ALA A 232 -4.37 -19.19 -16.69
C ALA A 232 -4.38 -18.54 -18.08
N ASP A 233 -5.52 -18.62 -18.79
CA ASP A 233 -5.70 -18.01 -20.10
C ASP A 233 -5.60 -16.47 -20.02
N PHE A 234 -6.18 -15.89 -18.98
CA PHE A 234 -6.05 -14.46 -18.71
C PHE A 234 -4.60 -14.04 -18.52
N CYS A 235 -3.79 -14.81 -17.75
CA CYS A 235 -2.36 -14.52 -17.55
C CYS A 235 -1.56 -14.69 -18.85
N ALA A 236 -1.89 -15.69 -19.67
CA ALA A 236 -1.29 -15.88 -20.99
C ALA A 236 -1.63 -14.70 -21.92
N ALA A 237 -2.89 -14.29 -21.96
CA ALA A 237 -3.34 -13.14 -22.73
C ALA A 237 -2.67 -11.83 -22.25
N LEU A 238 -2.53 -11.64 -20.94
CA LEU A 238 -1.83 -10.49 -20.34
C LEU A 238 -0.35 -10.45 -20.74
N GLN A 239 0.31 -11.60 -20.79
CA GLN A 239 1.71 -11.72 -21.18
C GLN A 239 1.90 -11.38 -22.68
N ALA A 240 0.97 -11.82 -23.54
CA ALA A 240 0.98 -11.58 -24.98
C ALA A 240 0.44 -10.19 -25.37
N ALA A 241 -0.21 -9.47 -24.45
CA ALA A 241 -0.88 -8.21 -24.72
C ALA A 241 0.10 -7.13 -25.20
N PRO A 242 -0.31 -6.29 -26.16
CA PRO A 242 0.41 -5.07 -26.49
C PRO A 242 0.62 -4.24 -25.22
N SER A 243 1.86 -3.87 -24.94
CA SER A 243 2.23 -3.22 -23.67
C SER A 243 3.23 -2.10 -23.89
N VAL A 244 2.96 -0.93 -23.29
CA VAL A 244 3.98 0.10 -23.09
C VAL A 244 4.85 -0.30 -21.92
N SER A 245 6.15 -0.13 -22.05
CA SER A 245 7.10 -0.17 -20.94
C SER A 245 7.78 1.19 -20.80
N LEU A 246 7.67 1.80 -19.63
CA LEU A 246 8.33 3.07 -19.31
C LEU A 246 9.27 2.90 -18.13
N ALA A 247 10.56 3.08 -18.36
CA ALA A 247 11.59 3.13 -17.32
C ALA A 247 11.81 4.58 -16.88
N CYS A 248 11.43 4.91 -15.64
CA CYS A 248 11.74 6.20 -15.02
C CYS A 248 13.07 6.08 -14.29
N GLN A 249 14.11 6.76 -14.77
CA GLN A 249 15.47 6.63 -14.22
C GLN A 249 16.16 7.98 -14.08
N THR A 250 17.08 8.06 -13.13
CA THR A 250 17.97 9.23 -12.96
C THR A 250 19.10 9.10 -13.99
N VAL A 251 18.84 9.57 -15.20
CA VAL A 251 19.77 9.52 -16.34
C VAL A 251 19.82 10.87 -17.02
N SER A 252 20.78 11.03 -17.96
CA SER A 252 20.83 12.23 -18.78
C SER A 252 19.53 12.41 -19.56
N PRO A 253 19.00 13.63 -19.66
CA PRO A 253 17.78 13.91 -20.41
C PRO A 253 17.93 13.45 -21.86
N GLY A 254 16.90 12.75 -22.36
CA GLY A 254 16.78 12.44 -23.78
C GLY A 254 16.21 13.60 -24.59
N GLU A 255 15.57 13.27 -25.71
CA GLU A 255 14.85 14.25 -26.53
C GLU A 255 13.69 14.86 -25.74
N SER A 256 13.54 16.17 -25.81
CA SER A 256 12.46 16.87 -25.12
C SER A 256 11.18 16.84 -25.96
N VAL A 257 10.16 16.13 -25.44
CA VAL A 257 8.83 16.08 -26.04
C VAL A 257 7.94 17.09 -25.33
N ALA A 258 7.45 18.08 -26.07
CA ALA A 258 6.53 19.08 -25.55
C ALA A 258 5.15 18.49 -25.31
N THR A 259 4.59 18.72 -24.14
CA THR A 259 3.18 18.48 -23.82
C THR A 259 2.57 19.79 -23.31
N GLN A 260 1.26 19.82 -23.10
CA GLN A 260 0.60 21.03 -22.61
C GLN A 260 1.12 21.42 -21.21
N GLY A 261 1.89 22.50 -21.15
CA GLY A 261 2.39 23.10 -19.91
C GLY A 261 3.68 22.50 -19.34
N PHE A 262 4.30 21.48 -19.96
CA PHE A 262 5.61 20.97 -19.59
C PHE A 262 6.28 20.16 -20.70
N SER A 263 7.53 19.81 -20.51
CA SER A 263 8.28 18.97 -21.43
C SER A 263 8.68 17.64 -20.76
N LEU A 264 8.68 16.58 -21.56
CA LEU A 264 9.07 15.24 -21.14
C LEU A 264 10.42 14.89 -21.75
N PRO A 265 11.49 14.70 -20.95
CA PRO A 265 12.78 14.23 -21.45
C PRO A 265 12.71 12.72 -21.69
N LEU A 266 12.42 12.31 -22.92
CA LEU A 266 12.22 10.92 -23.32
C LEU A 266 13.37 10.42 -24.19
N SER A 267 13.68 9.12 -24.05
CA SER A 267 14.56 8.39 -24.95
C SER A 267 14.03 6.97 -25.18
N ARG A 268 14.52 6.27 -26.20
CA ARG A 268 14.17 4.86 -26.40
C ARG A 268 14.81 4.01 -25.30
N TRP A 269 14.02 3.19 -24.65
CA TRP A 269 14.52 2.22 -23.69
C TRP A 269 15.01 0.97 -24.43
N ARG A 270 16.32 0.76 -24.42
CA ARG A 270 16.96 -0.43 -24.99
C ARG A 270 17.21 -1.43 -23.87
N ARG A 271 16.47 -2.53 -23.89
CA ARG A 271 16.69 -3.63 -22.93
C ARG A 271 17.99 -4.34 -23.25
N ARG A 272 18.81 -4.60 -22.23
CA ARG A 272 20.02 -5.41 -22.36
C ARG A 272 19.65 -6.89 -22.29
N PRO A 273 20.26 -7.76 -23.13
CA PRO A 273 20.05 -9.20 -23.09
C PRO A 273 20.90 -9.82 -21.98
N GLU A 274 20.58 -9.54 -20.72
CA GLU A 274 21.20 -10.21 -19.59
C GLU A 274 20.28 -11.31 -19.08
N SER A 275 20.86 -12.47 -18.71
CA SER A 275 20.14 -13.62 -18.17
C SER A 275 20.24 -13.64 -16.65
N ASP A 276 19.39 -12.88 -15.96
CA ASP A 276 19.23 -13.08 -14.53
C ASP A 276 18.44 -14.37 -14.26
N PRO A 277 18.82 -15.13 -13.24
CA PRO A 277 18.04 -16.28 -12.87
C PRO A 277 16.64 -15.86 -12.43
N ALA A 278 15.62 -16.62 -12.84
CA ALA A 278 14.25 -16.42 -12.40
C ALA A 278 14.16 -16.49 -10.86
N LEU A 279 13.25 -15.72 -10.28
CA LEU A 279 12.82 -15.91 -8.90
C LEU A 279 12.09 -17.25 -8.80
N GLY A 280 12.32 -17.99 -7.71
CA GLY A 280 11.45 -19.12 -7.38
C GLY A 280 10.13 -18.62 -6.82
N PHE A 281 9.02 -18.92 -7.51
CA PHE A 281 7.69 -18.53 -7.06
C PHE A 281 7.01 -19.70 -6.37
N ALA A 282 6.35 -19.42 -5.24
CA ALA A 282 5.52 -20.38 -4.51
C ALA A 282 4.27 -19.69 -4.00
N PHE A 283 3.11 -20.15 -4.46
CA PHE A 283 1.82 -19.55 -4.12
C PHE A 283 1.09 -20.35 -3.05
N TYR A 284 0.31 -19.65 -2.23
CA TYR A 284 -0.46 -20.24 -1.15
C TYR A 284 -1.77 -20.86 -1.66
N PRO A 285 -2.32 -21.92 -1.00
CA PRO A 285 -1.68 -22.62 0.12
C PRO A 285 -0.44 -23.38 -0.35
N GLN A 286 0.60 -23.34 0.47
CA GLN A 286 1.80 -24.14 0.25
C GLN A 286 1.66 -25.49 0.97
N ALA A 287 2.27 -26.55 0.45
CA ALA A 287 2.35 -27.81 1.16
C ALA A 287 3.04 -27.60 2.51
N ALA A 288 2.46 -28.15 3.57
CA ALA A 288 3.03 -28.05 4.91
C ALA A 288 4.42 -28.72 4.94
N GLY A 289 5.44 -27.90 4.91
CA GLY A 289 6.84 -28.32 4.96
C GLY A 289 7.65 -27.61 6.03
N ASP A 290 7.01 -26.74 6.80
CA ASP A 290 7.72 -25.91 7.76
C ASP A 290 8.09 -26.72 9.00
N LEU A 291 9.41 -26.80 9.24
CA LEU A 291 9.97 -27.33 10.46
C LEU A 291 9.54 -26.45 11.66
N VAL A 292 8.51 -26.88 12.36
CA VAL A 292 8.12 -26.29 13.63
C VAL A 292 9.22 -26.61 14.63
N ALA A 293 9.86 -25.58 15.19
CA ALA A 293 10.85 -25.83 16.24
C ALA A 293 10.13 -26.22 17.53
N LYS A 294 10.72 -27.17 18.24
CA LYS A 294 10.25 -27.53 19.57
C LYS A 294 10.39 -26.32 20.50
N CYS A 295 9.27 -25.84 21.03
CA CYS A 295 9.29 -24.76 22.01
C CYS A 295 9.84 -25.24 23.36
N PRO A 296 10.56 -24.40 24.11
CA PRO A 296 10.92 -24.67 25.49
C PRO A 296 9.69 -25.00 26.35
N GLU A 297 9.84 -25.84 27.35
CA GLU A 297 8.75 -26.17 28.27
C GLU A 297 8.32 -24.97 29.14
N LYS A 298 9.26 -24.08 29.43
CA LYS A 298 9.00 -22.88 30.23
C LYS A 298 8.30 -21.82 29.41
N ALA A 299 7.08 -21.49 29.77
CA ALA A 299 6.31 -20.41 29.16
C ALA A 299 6.87 -19.03 29.57
N ALA A 300 6.85 -18.09 28.61
CA ALA A 300 7.18 -16.69 28.87
C ALA A 300 6.02 -15.98 29.61
N PRO A 301 6.29 -14.91 30.37
CA PRO A 301 5.25 -14.09 30.97
C PRO A 301 4.34 -13.48 29.87
N LEU A 302 3.02 -13.61 30.09
CA LEU A 302 2.00 -13.10 29.20
C LEU A 302 0.83 -12.54 30.02
N LEU A 303 0.49 -11.27 29.82
CA LEU A 303 -0.74 -10.71 30.36
C LEU A 303 -1.91 -11.18 29.48
N HIS A 304 -2.83 -11.97 30.04
CA HIS A 304 -4.00 -12.44 29.33
C HIS A 304 -5.27 -11.73 29.79
N LEU A 305 -5.99 -11.13 28.87
CA LEU A 305 -7.29 -10.49 29.05
C LEU A 305 -8.34 -11.32 28.26
N PRO A 306 -8.96 -12.32 28.91
CA PRO A 306 -9.86 -13.22 28.20
C PRO A 306 -11.11 -12.47 27.71
N SER A 307 -11.49 -12.72 26.47
CA SER A 307 -12.74 -12.26 25.86
C SER A 307 -13.30 -13.42 25.03
N PRO A 308 -14.28 -14.16 25.55
CA PRO A 308 -14.84 -15.31 24.86
C PRO A 308 -15.45 -14.92 23.52
N GLY A 309 -15.13 -15.69 22.47
CA GLY A 309 -15.67 -15.48 21.12
C GLY A 309 -14.90 -14.47 20.26
N GLU A 310 -13.95 -13.73 20.82
CA GLU A 310 -13.08 -12.86 20.04
C GLU A 310 -11.79 -13.60 19.61
N PRO A 311 -11.30 -13.35 18.37
CA PRO A 311 -10.03 -13.91 17.94
C PRO A 311 -8.88 -13.37 18.79
N PRO A 312 -7.85 -14.18 19.09
CA PRO A 312 -6.72 -13.76 19.91
C PRO A 312 -5.95 -12.62 19.27
N ARG A 313 -5.70 -11.55 20.02
CA ARG A 313 -4.88 -10.40 19.62
C ARG A 313 -3.67 -10.29 20.52
N LEU A 314 -2.50 -10.59 19.97
CA LEU A 314 -1.22 -10.49 20.67
C LEU A 314 -0.59 -9.14 20.41
N LEU A 315 -0.26 -8.42 21.48
CA LEU A 315 0.53 -7.19 21.45
C LEU A 315 1.92 -7.47 22.02
N LEU A 316 2.96 -7.11 21.27
CA LEU A 316 4.34 -7.08 21.74
C LEU A 316 4.87 -5.66 21.63
N ARG A 317 5.30 -5.10 22.73
CA ARG A 317 5.92 -3.77 22.78
C ARG A 317 7.18 -3.78 23.64
N PRO A 318 8.11 -2.85 23.43
CA PRO A 318 9.22 -2.65 24.39
C PRO A 318 8.68 -2.34 25.78
N PRO A 319 9.38 -2.76 26.84
CA PRO A 319 8.92 -2.55 28.22
C PRO A 319 8.90 -1.09 28.67
N PHE A 320 9.56 -0.19 27.95
CA PHE A 320 9.61 1.24 28.25
C PHE A 320 9.38 2.10 27.01
N TYR A 321 9.07 3.37 27.24
CA TYR A 321 9.24 4.41 26.23
C TYR A 321 10.73 4.52 25.90
N CYS A 322 11.12 3.92 24.80
CA CYS A 322 12.36 4.23 24.14
C CYS A 322 12.11 5.34 23.15
N SER A 323 13.03 6.25 23.03
CA SER A 323 13.10 7.03 21.80
C SER A 323 13.21 6.02 20.65
N PRO A 324 12.19 5.92 19.76
CA PRO A 324 12.24 4.92 18.73
C PRO A 324 13.39 5.32 17.80
N ASP A 325 14.38 4.44 17.67
CA ASP A 325 15.25 4.53 16.51
C ASP A 325 14.38 4.26 15.28
N GLN A 326 14.02 5.34 14.58
CA GLN A 326 13.18 5.24 13.39
C GLN A 326 13.84 4.37 12.33
N ALA A 327 15.16 4.47 12.19
CA ALA A 327 15.92 3.69 11.24
C ALA A 327 15.86 2.20 11.57
N GLU A 328 16.01 1.82 12.83
CA GLU A 328 15.85 0.44 13.29
C GLU A 328 14.40 -0.04 13.14
N GLY A 329 13.42 0.79 13.54
CA GLY A 329 12.02 0.44 13.46
C GLY A 329 11.54 0.19 12.03
N LEU A 330 11.94 1.02 11.08
CA LEU A 330 11.67 0.83 9.65
C LEU A 330 12.34 -0.44 9.12
N ALA A 331 13.61 -0.67 9.45
CA ALA A 331 14.35 -1.85 9.05
C ALA A 331 13.69 -3.15 9.58
N ARG A 332 13.21 -3.12 10.81
CA ARG A 332 12.49 -4.24 11.42
C ARG A 332 11.13 -4.47 10.74
N GLY A 333 10.42 -3.41 10.37
CA GLY A 333 9.20 -3.50 9.59
C GLY A 333 9.43 -4.22 8.25
N GLU A 334 10.46 -3.83 7.51
CA GLU A 334 10.84 -4.50 6.25
C GLU A 334 11.21 -5.98 6.48
N GLN A 335 11.90 -6.29 7.56
CA GLN A 335 12.29 -7.66 7.92
C GLN A 335 11.10 -8.54 8.29
N LEU A 336 10.09 -8.00 8.99
CA LEU A 336 8.88 -8.72 9.43
C LEU A 336 7.85 -8.88 8.30
N ARG A 337 7.87 -8.00 7.32
CA ARG A 337 6.83 -7.87 6.27
C ARG A 337 6.46 -9.20 5.59
N PRO A 338 7.38 -10.06 5.15
CA PRO A 338 7.00 -11.34 4.51
C PRO A 338 6.25 -12.29 5.45
N GLN A 339 6.64 -12.37 6.72
CA GLN A 339 6.00 -13.24 7.69
C GLN A 339 4.65 -12.72 8.14
N LEU A 340 4.49 -11.39 8.25
CA LEU A 340 3.19 -10.76 8.49
C LEU A 340 2.24 -10.99 7.31
N ALA A 341 2.75 -10.95 6.09
CA ALA A 341 1.97 -11.33 4.91
C ALA A 341 1.60 -12.81 4.91
N ALA A 342 2.52 -13.72 5.32
CA ALA A 342 2.20 -15.14 5.49
C ALA A 342 1.10 -15.39 6.53
N LEU A 343 1.06 -14.61 7.61
CA LEU A 343 0.00 -14.71 8.62
C LEU A 343 -1.39 -14.42 8.02
N ARG A 344 -1.48 -13.52 7.04
CA ARG A 344 -2.72 -13.23 6.30
C ARG A 344 -3.23 -14.46 5.55
N HIS A 345 -2.35 -15.27 4.97
CA HIS A 345 -2.73 -16.52 4.31
C HIS A 345 -3.26 -17.58 5.29
N ALA A 346 -2.84 -17.54 6.53
CA ALA A 346 -3.39 -18.37 7.59
C ALA A 346 -4.73 -17.86 8.17
N GLY A 347 -5.18 -16.69 7.74
CA GLY A 347 -6.43 -16.05 8.22
C GLY A 347 -6.23 -15.08 9.38
N GLY A 348 -4.98 -14.76 9.75
CA GLY A 348 -4.64 -13.74 10.72
C GLY A 348 -4.31 -12.39 10.07
N HIS A 349 -3.90 -11.45 10.88
CA HIS A 349 -3.40 -10.14 10.45
C HIS A 349 -2.28 -9.69 11.37
N GLY A 350 -1.27 -9.03 10.85
CA GLY A 350 -0.16 -8.53 11.65
C GLY A 350 0.28 -7.16 11.18
N GLU A 351 0.65 -6.31 12.12
CA GLU A 351 1.09 -4.96 11.87
C GLU A 351 2.26 -4.59 12.79
N TRP A 352 3.30 -4.04 12.18
CA TRP A 352 4.41 -3.40 12.88
C TRP A 352 4.28 -1.89 12.70
N HIS A 353 4.04 -1.17 13.78
CA HIS A 353 3.72 0.26 13.70
C HIS A 353 4.27 1.03 14.90
N LEU A 354 4.43 2.33 14.69
CA LEU A 354 4.78 3.28 15.75
C LEU A 354 3.49 3.75 16.42
N PHE A 355 3.33 3.46 17.70
CA PHE A 355 2.19 3.91 18.49
C PHE A 355 2.67 4.41 19.86
N ASP A 356 2.17 5.56 20.27
CA ASP A 356 2.49 6.18 21.55
C ASP A 356 4.02 6.24 21.83
N GLY A 357 4.78 6.65 20.81
CA GLY A 357 6.23 6.81 20.87
C GLY A 357 7.04 5.50 20.92
N SER A 358 6.43 4.34 20.67
CA SER A 358 7.10 3.06 20.64
C SER A 358 6.75 2.23 19.42
N TRP A 359 7.73 1.55 18.84
CA TRP A 359 7.48 0.54 17.80
C TRP A 359 6.91 -0.72 18.48
N GLN A 360 5.78 -1.19 17.98
CA GLN A 360 5.10 -2.38 18.52
C GLN A 360 4.58 -3.29 17.41
N LEU A 361 4.48 -4.57 17.76
CA LEU A 361 3.91 -5.59 16.91
C LEU A 361 2.53 -5.97 17.45
N THR A 362 1.52 -5.83 16.60
CA THR A 362 0.17 -6.32 16.89
C THR A 362 -0.14 -7.47 15.92
N LEU A 363 -0.53 -8.62 16.46
CA LEU A 363 -0.95 -9.79 15.70
C LEU A 363 -2.38 -10.16 16.09
N GLN A 364 -3.28 -10.16 15.13
CA GLN A 364 -4.56 -10.86 15.25
C GLN A 364 -4.35 -12.26 14.69
N LEU A 365 -4.47 -13.26 15.55
CA LEU A 365 -4.34 -14.65 15.15
C LEU A 365 -5.64 -15.16 14.51
N PRO A 366 -5.59 -16.24 13.72
CA PRO A 366 -6.78 -16.86 13.18
C PRO A 366 -7.79 -17.26 14.26
N GLU A 367 -9.01 -17.61 13.84
CA GLU A 367 -10.05 -18.13 14.72
C GLU A 367 -9.54 -19.26 15.63
N PRO A 368 -10.15 -19.43 16.83
CA PRO A 368 -9.76 -20.47 17.77
C PRO A 368 -9.68 -21.87 17.13
N GLY A 369 -8.61 -22.59 17.45
CA GLY A 369 -8.33 -23.93 16.87
C GLY A 369 -7.45 -23.95 15.63
N ARG A 370 -7.22 -22.82 14.96
CA ARG A 370 -6.22 -22.67 13.92
C ARG A 370 -4.97 -22.00 14.47
N ARG A 371 -3.96 -22.78 14.82
CA ARG A 371 -2.69 -22.30 15.36
C ARG A 371 -1.62 -22.28 14.27
N PRO A 372 -1.30 -21.11 13.67
CA PRO A 372 -0.27 -21.00 12.65
C PRO A 372 1.12 -21.01 13.27
N GLU A 373 1.52 -22.14 13.86
CA GLU A 373 2.69 -22.24 14.72
C GLU A 373 3.98 -21.87 14.00
N ALA A 374 4.20 -22.42 12.81
CA ALA A 374 5.39 -22.14 12.00
C ALA A 374 5.51 -20.65 11.66
N ILE A 375 4.40 -20.01 11.29
CA ILE A 375 4.37 -18.59 10.93
C ILE A 375 4.63 -17.72 12.17
N LEU A 376 3.98 -18.01 13.30
CA LEU A 376 4.21 -17.27 14.54
C LEU A 376 5.68 -17.40 15.00
N GLN A 377 6.25 -18.62 14.95
CA GLN A 377 7.66 -18.84 15.24
C GLN A 377 8.57 -18.06 14.29
N ALA A 378 8.26 -18.01 12.99
CA ALA A 378 9.02 -17.24 12.02
C ALA A 378 8.99 -15.73 12.35
N ILE A 379 7.82 -15.18 12.69
CA ILE A 379 7.67 -13.78 13.12
C ILE A 379 8.52 -13.50 14.36
N LEU A 380 8.41 -14.35 15.40
CA LEU A 380 9.13 -14.16 16.66
C LEU A 380 10.65 -14.26 16.46
N ARG A 381 11.13 -15.20 15.64
CA ARG A 381 12.55 -15.30 15.29
C ARG A 381 13.05 -14.05 14.57
N GLN A 382 12.30 -13.56 13.60
CA GLN A 382 12.66 -12.32 12.89
C GLN A 382 12.69 -11.13 13.85
N LEU A 383 11.76 -11.05 14.79
CA LEU A 383 11.73 -10.01 15.80
C LEU A 383 12.98 -10.03 16.72
N ALA A 384 13.55 -11.22 16.96
CA ALA A 384 14.75 -11.40 17.78
C ALA A 384 16.06 -11.14 17.04
N LEU A 385 16.08 -11.18 15.70
CA LEU A 385 17.29 -10.96 14.91
C LEU A 385 17.68 -9.48 14.91
N PRO A 386 19.00 -9.17 14.89
CA PRO A 386 19.44 -7.79 14.67
C PRO A 386 19.02 -7.32 13.26
N VAL A 387 18.75 -6.04 13.14
CA VAL A 387 18.45 -5.38 11.85
C VAL A 387 19.54 -4.39 11.49
N ALA A 388 19.83 -4.25 10.20
CA ALA A 388 20.64 -3.17 9.71
C ALA A 388 19.81 -1.88 9.73
N SER A 389 20.38 -0.79 10.23
CA SER A 389 19.72 0.51 10.24
C SER A 389 19.44 0.98 8.81
N LEU A 390 18.24 1.43 8.54
CA LEU A 390 17.86 2.05 7.28
C LEU A 390 17.84 3.57 7.46
N THR A 391 18.41 4.30 6.50
CA THR A 391 18.25 5.76 6.51
C THR A 391 16.78 6.08 6.23
N PRO A 392 16.05 6.73 7.16
CA PRO A 392 14.68 7.14 6.91
C PRO A 392 14.63 8.07 5.70
N PRO A 393 13.62 7.96 4.82
CA PRO A 393 13.42 8.95 3.79
C PRO A 393 13.18 10.32 4.42
N PRO A 394 13.70 11.40 3.82
CA PRO A 394 13.45 12.74 4.34
C PRO A 394 11.95 13.03 4.33
N GLU A 395 11.43 13.46 5.47
CA GLU A 395 10.02 13.86 5.57
C GLU A 395 9.77 15.11 4.74
N SER A 396 8.80 15.03 3.84
CA SER A 396 8.45 16.13 2.92
C SER A 396 7.50 17.17 3.52
N ILE A 397 6.98 16.91 4.73
CA ILE A 397 6.00 17.77 5.43
C ILE A 397 6.58 18.20 6.77
N ALA A 398 6.67 19.51 7.00
CA ALA A 398 7.33 20.10 8.17
C ALA A 398 6.79 19.56 9.51
N ILE A 399 5.47 19.41 9.67
CA ILE A 399 4.91 18.87 10.92
C ILE A 399 5.28 17.40 11.16
N ARG A 400 5.36 16.59 10.11
CA ARG A 400 5.80 15.19 10.22
C ARG A 400 7.27 15.11 10.61
N HIS A 401 8.11 16.01 10.06
CA HIS A 401 9.51 16.11 10.46
C HIS A 401 9.65 16.41 11.95
N LEU A 402 8.86 17.36 12.48
CA LEU A 402 8.84 17.66 13.92
C LEU A 402 8.39 16.47 14.76
N ILE A 403 7.31 15.79 14.37
CA ILE A 403 6.81 14.60 15.09
C ILE A 403 7.88 13.50 15.10
N ALA A 404 8.58 13.30 14.00
CA ALA A 404 9.64 12.30 13.90
C ALA A 404 10.85 12.62 14.81
N GLN A 405 11.17 13.89 15.04
CA GLN A 405 12.26 14.33 15.91
C GLN A 405 11.89 14.35 17.40
N LEU A 406 10.61 14.40 17.73
CA LEU A 406 10.13 14.57 19.10
C LEU A 406 10.67 13.51 20.09
N PRO A 407 10.63 12.18 19.78
CA PRO A 407 11.09 11.16 20.72
C PRO A 407 12.58 11.32 21.09
N GLU A 408 13.42 11.68 20.13
CA GLU A 408 14.85 11.92 20.36
C GLU A 408 15.07 13.12 21.31
N ARG A 409 14.24 14.16 21.17
CA ARG A 409 14.31 15.38 21.99
C ARG A 409 13.78 15.19 23.41
N LEU A 410 12.86 14.27 23.59
CA LEU A 410 12.33 13.93 24.92
C LEU A 410 13.30 13.09 25.77
N GLY A 411 14.39 12.60 25.20
CA GLY A 411 15.56 12.12 25.94
C GLY A 411 15.38 10.79 26.66
N THR A 412 14.55 9.90 26.15
CA THR A 412 14.42 8.53 26.68
C THR A 412 15.20 7.53 25.81
N SER A 413 16.50 7.72 25.70
CA SER A 413 17.35 6.74 25.00
C SER A 413 17.79 5.63 25.95
N GLY A 414 17.27 4.43 25.73
CA GLY A 414 17.74 3.22 26.37
C GLY A 414 17.66 2.07 25.40
N HIS A 415 18.78 1.40 25.12
CA HIS A 415 18.75 0.11 24.42
C HIS A 415 18.05 -0.90 25.29
N GLN A 416 16.86 -1.32 24.90
CA GLN A 416 16.07 -2.23 25.73
C GLN A 416 16.13 -3.65 25.23
N LYS A 417 16.38 -4.52 26.19
CA LYS A 417 16.32 -5.97 25.98
C LYS A 417 14.99 -6.46 26.55
N GLY A 418 14.16 -7.02 25.69
CA GLY A 418 12.93 -7.70 26.09
C GLY A 418 11.65 -7.08 25.52
N TRP A 419 10.56 -7.81 25.68
CA TRP A 419 9.24 -7.47 25.18
C TRP A 419 8.20 -7.62 26.28
N LEU A 420 7.29 -6.68 26.41
CA LEU A 420 6.04 -6.88 27.14
C LEU A 420 5.04 -7.53 26.18
N ALA A 421 4.44 -8.62 26.64
CA ALA A 421 3.45 -9.36 25.87
C ALA A 421 2.08 -9.28 26.55
N ALA A 422 1.07 -8.89 25.78
CA ALA A 422 -0.32 -8.93 26.21
C ALA A 422 -1.17 -9.63 25.16
N LEU A 423 -2.12 -10.45 25.60
CA LEU A 423 -3.08 -11.15 24.76
C LEU A 423 -4.48 -10.72 25.16
N ALA A 424 -5.24 -10.16 24.23
CA ALA A 424 -6.66 -9.90 24.38
C ALA A 424 -7.45 -10.94 23.59
N GLY A 425 -8.55 -11.44 24.12
CA GLY A 425 -9.34 -12.53 23.51
C GLY A 425 -8.69 -13.89 23.59
N GLY A 426 -9.26 -14.86 22.90
CA GLY A 426 -8.82 -16.26 22.92
C GLY A 426 -9.10 -17.01 24.22
N SER A 427 -8.83 -18.29 24.19
CA SER A 427 -8.99 -19.20 25.34
C SER A 427 -7.75 -19.23 26.23
N ALA A 428 -7.86 -19.80 27.42
CA ALA A 428 -6.72 -20.09 28.30
C ALA A 428 -5.69 -21.02 27.62
N GLU A 429 -6.13 -21.94 26.78
CA GLU A 429 -5.25 -22.82 26.00
C GLU A 429 -4.47 -22.04 24.94
N ASP A 430 -5.12 -21.05 24.28
CA ASP A 430 -4.44 -20.17 23.33
C ASP A 430 -3.39 -19.32 24.05
N ALA A 431 -3.72 -18.79 25.23
CA ALA A 431 -2.76 -18.04 26.04
C ALA A 431 -1.56 -18.90 26.45
N GLN A 432 -1.77 -20.15 26.87
CA GLN A 432 -0.67 -21.07 27.21
C GLN A 432 0.18 -21.41 25.98
N TRP A 433 -0.46 -21.67 24.85
CA TRP A 433 0.25 -21.93 23.60
C TRP A 433 1.11 -20.74 23.18
N ILE A 434 0.54 -19.51 23.18
CA ILE A 434 1.26 -18.27 22.83
C ILE A 434 2.41 -18.04 23.81
N ALA A 435 2.20 -18.21 25.11
CA ALA A 435 3.24 -18.03 26.11
C ALA A 435 4.44 -18.97 25.89
N ARG A 436 4.20 -20.21 25.40
CA ARG A 436 5.28 -21.12 25.00
C ARG A 436 6.00 -20.63 23.75
N GLN A 437 5.28 -20.12 22.73
CA GLN A 437 5.90 -19.58 21.52
C GLN A 437 6.78 -18.35 21.86
N LEU A 438 6.33 -17.48 22.76
CA LEU A 438 7.08 -16.30 23.19
C LEU A 438 8.41 -16.62 23.87
N SER A 439 8.61 -17.83 24.36
CA SER A 439 9.91 -18.26 24.92
C SER A 439 11.04 -18.35 23.89
N LEU A 440 10.71 -18.28 22.57
CA LEU A 440 11.69 -18.21 21.49
C LEU A 440 12.36 -16.82 21.38
N ILE A 441 11.75 -15.79 21.92
CA ILE A 441 12.34 -14.46 22.03
C ILE A 441 12.89 -14.28 23.47
N THR A 442 13.86 -13.37 23.63
CA THR A 442 14.44 -13.08 24.95
C THR A 442 13.34 -12.79 25.95
N ALA A 443 13.30 -13.54 27.06
CA ALA A 443 12.27 -13.40 28.08
C ALA A 443 12.11 -11.92 28.47
N PRO A 444 10.86 -11.42 28.55
CA PRO A 444 10.62 -10.06 28.99
C PRO A 444 11.15 -9.92 30.41
N VAL A 445 12.10 -9.04 30.58
CA VAL A 445 12.53 -8.61 31.92
C VAL A 445 11.40 -7.70 32.40
N ASN A 446 10.91 -7.94 33.61
CA ASN A 446 9.97 -7.04 34.28
C ASN A 446 10.79 -5.85 34.80
N PRO A 447 10.93 -4.77 34.05
CA PRO A 447 11.85 -3.71 34.43
C PRO A 447 11.17 -2.76 35.42
N PRO A 448 11.92 -2.13 36.32
CA PRO A 448 11.37 -1.06 37.14
C PRO A 448 10.84 0.06 36.21
N MET A 449 9.67 0.63 36.53
CA MET A 449 9.17 1.81 35.81
C MET A 449 10.24 2.90 35.84
N PRO A 450 10.66 3.43 34.68
CA PRO A 450 11.62 4.52 34.66
C PRO A 450 11.03 5.73 35.38
N ALA A 451 11.84 6.45 36.08
CA ALA A 451 11.45 7.75 36.60
C ALA A 451 11.07 8.65 35.37
N PRO A 452 9.97 9.41 35.46
CA PRO A 452 9.60 10.30 34.38
C PRO A 452 10.76 11.24 34.07
N ALA A 453 11.12 11.35 32.78
CA ALA A 453 12.16 12.25 32.34
C ALA A 453 11.82 13.69 32.77
N PRO A 454 12.78 14.46 33.31
CA PRO A 454 12.53 15.82 33.71
C PRO A 454 12.09 16.62 32.48
N CYS A 455 10.90 17.21 32.52
CA CYS A 455 10.39 18.05 31.47
C CYS A 455 11.23 19.34 31.39
N ARG A 456 11.96 19.52 30.29
CA ARG A 456 12.64 20.79 30.00
C ARG A 456 11.64 21.77 29.39
N ARG A 457 11.38 22.85 30.09
CA ARG A 457 10.62 23.96 29.49
C ARG A 457 11.54 24.73 28.53
N GLY A 458 11.08 24.97 27.33
CA GLY A 458 11.84 25.73 26.35
C GLY A 458 11.22 25.68 24.94
N VAL A 459 11.79 26.47 24.06
CA VAL A 459 11.47 26.48 22.64
C VAL A 459 12.71 26.06 21.89
N GLU A 460 12.59 25.02 21.06
CA GLU A 460 13.65 24.58 20.18
C GLU A 460 13.27 24.85 18.74
N ARG A 461 14.22 25.35 17.95
CA ARG A 461 14.05 25.57 16.51
C ARG A 461 14.82 24.50 15.75
N LEU A 462 14.10 23.77 14.91
CA LEU A 462 14.68 22.80 13.99
C LEU A 462 14.72 23.39 12.58
N VAL A 463 15.84 23.17 11.89
CA VAL A 463 15.98 23.58 10.49
C VAL A 463 15.28 22.53 9.62
N TYR A 464 14.35 22.98 8.79
CA TYR A 464 13.66 22.15 7.82
C TYR A 464 13.99 22.67 6.40
N PRO A 465 14.43 21.80 5.47
CA PRO A 465 14.87 22.25 4.15
C PRO A 465 13.73 22.61 3.19
N GLY A 466 12.47 22.37 3.57
CA GLY A 466 11.28 22.74 2.79
C GLY A 466 10.86 24.18 3.00
N GLY A 467 9.91 24.65 2.17
CA GLY A 467 9.35 26.01 2.26
C GLY A 467 8.31 26.21 3.36
N ASP A 468 7.87 25.13 4.01
CA ASP A 468 6.81 25.16 5.02
C ASP A 468 7.36 25.40 6.42
N THR A 469 6.51 25.94 7.31
CA THR A 469 6.81 26.12 8.73
C THR A 469 5.78 25.35 9.55
N ALA A 470 6.21 24.65 10.59
CA ALA A 470 5.31 23.94 11.50
C ALA A 470 5.66 24.22 12.96
N LEU A 471 4.66 24.12 13.83
CA LEU A 471 4.79 24.24 15.28
C LEU A 471 4.26 22.96 15.92
N LEU A 472 5.04 22.37 16.81
CA LEU A 472 4.63 21.25 17.65
C LEU A 472 4.76 21.68 19.11
N VAL A 473 3.69 21.52 19.87
CA VAL A 473 3.66 21.79 21.32
C VAL A 473 3.56 20.47 22.04
N PHE A 474 4.53 20.17 22.90
CA PHE A 474 4.54 19.01 23.79
C PHE A 474 4.24 19.45 25.21
N ILE A 475 3.24 18.83 25.84
CA ILE A 475 2.83 19.09 27.23
C ILE A 475 2.80 17.75 27.97
N PRO A 476 3.70 17.55 28.94
CA PRO A 476 3.63 16.36 29.79
C PRO A 476 2.41 16.48 30.71
N LEU A 477 1.62 15.44 30.80
CA LEU A 477 0.47 15.35 31.68
C LEU A 477 0.76 14.36 32.82
N PRO A 478 0.34 14.64 34.04
CA PRO A 478 0.65 13.79 35.19
C PRO A 478 -0.14 12.46 35.15
N ASP A 479 -1.32 12.44 34.54
CA ASP A 479 -2.20 11.28 34.54
C ASP A 479 -3.22 11.28 33.39
N GLY A 480 -3.93 10.16 33.25
CA GLY A 480 -4.95 9.98 32.22
C GLY A 480 -6.20 10.89 32.41
N ALA A 481 -6.51 11.33 33.61
CA ALA A 481 -7.62 12.24 33.87
C ALA A 481 -7.31 13.64 33.30
N SER A 482 -6.07 14.09 33.47
CA SER A 482 -5.57 15.33 32.87
C SER A 482 -5.60 15.28 31.35
N LEU A 483 -5.29 14.12 30.74
CA LEU A 483 -5.41 13.91 29.29
C LEU A 483 -6.86 13.97 28.82
N ALA A 484 -7.78 13.34 29.55
CA ALA A 484 -9.20 13.40 29.25
C ALA A 484 -9.75 14.83 29.32
N ALA A 485 -9.37 15.57 30.37
CA ALA A 485 -9.75 16.99 30.54
C ALA A 485 -9.21 17.85 29.38
N LEU A 486 -7.96 17.66 28.97
CA LEU A 486 -7.37 18.40 27.85
C LEU A 486 -8.08 18.10 26.52
N ARG A 487 -8.45 16.83 26.29
CA ARG A 487 -9.22 16.44 25.09
C ARG A 487 -10.64 17.03 25.02
N LEU A 488 -11.23 17.33 26.17
CA LEU A 488 -12.54 17.99 26.24
C LEU A 488 -12.45 19.51 25.99
N LEU A 489 -11.26 20.09 26.20
CA LEU A 489 -11.00 21.51 25.98
C LEU A 489 -10.49 21.84 24.57
N ALA A 490 -10.00 20.85 23.84
CA ALA A 490 -9.49 20.97 22.47
C ALA A 490 -10.59 20.75 21.43
#